data_b443f3cdbb864d22e69cae7448f2c3b2
#
_entry.id   b443f3cdbb864d22e69cae7448f2c3b2
#
_cell.length_a   1.000
_cell.length_b   1.000
_cell.length_c   1.000
_cell.angle_alpha   90.00
_cell.angle_beta   90.00
_cell.angle_gamma   90.00
#
_symmetry.space_group_name_H-M   'P 1'
#
loop_
_entity.id
_entity.type
_entity.pdbx_description
1 polymer ?
#
loop_
_entity_poly.entity_id
_entity_poly.type
_entity_poly.pdbx_seq_one_letter_code
_entity_poly.pdbx_strand_id
1 'polypeptide(L)'
;MRFNLPRLLAVIAVCVPALAFAGKPKPCVPASQAAQKLNKDVCISAHIYDVVQLPDGTRYLDVCTPETPDEACRFTIISLWEDHDEVGELLKYRDMNVQVRGIVQPMHGRAGMLLSHARQFYGGPPKFRPNPKLVRGFNAEQSRPPINDPNLRSQGGRRAFMNTRDQETRPAK
;
A
#
# COMPACT_ATOMS: atom_id res chain seq x y z
N MET A 1 20.55 14.15 -61.25
CA MET A 1 19.54 13.82 -60.19
C MET A 1 19.77 14.72 -58.99
N ARG A 2 18.89 15.70 -58.72
CA ARG A 2 18.99 16.62 -57.60
C ARG A 2 18.08 16.08 -56.48
N PHE A 3 18.68 15.53 -55.41
CA PHE A 3 17.95 15.09 -54.23
C PHE A 3 17.52 16.32 -53.42
N ASN A 4 16.19 16.49 -53.24
CA ASN A 4 15.61 17.54 -52.43
C ASN A 4 15.80 17.21 -50.93
N LEU A 5 16.92 17.70 -50.36
CA LEU A 5 17.31 17.54 -48.95
C LEU A 5 16.38 18.17 -47.88
N PRO A 6 15.54 19.20 -48.18
CA PRO A 6 14.77 19.85 -47.12
C PRO A 6 13.54 19.08 -46.61
N ARG A 7 13.07 18.00 -47.28
CA ARG A 7 11.89 17.25 -46.85
C ARG A 7 12.18 16.16 -45.81
N LEU A 8 13.42 15.73 -45.65
CA LEU A 8 13.81 14.68 -44.70
C LEU A 8 14.02 15.22 -43.27
N LEU A 9 14.34 16.50 -43.10
CA LEU A 9 14.58 17.12 -41.79
C LEU A 9 13.30 17.47 -41.05
N ALA A 10 12.15 17.59 -41.71
CA ALA A 10 10.87 17.92 -41.08
C ALA A 10 10.21 16.74 -40.31
N VAL A 11 10.58 15.48 -40.63
CA VAL A 11 9.97 14.30 -40.02
C VAL A 11 10.64 13.92 -38.67
N ILE A 12 11.89 14.31 -38.45
CA ILE A 12 12.64 13.98 -37.22
C ILE A 12 12.25 14.87 -36.04
N ALA A 13 11.71 16.05 -36.28
CA ALA A 13 11.39 17.03 -35.22
C ALA A 13 10.12 16.69 -34.43
N VAL A 14 9.25 15.74 -34.85
CA VAL A 14 7.96 15.46 -34.24
C VAL A 14 8.04 14.33 -33.21
N CYS A 15 9.10 13.52 -33.16
CA CYS A 15 9.20 12.33 -32.27
C CYS A 15 9.87 12.58 -30.91
N VAL A 16 10.32 13.78 -30.59
CA VAL A 16 11.16 14.02 -29.38
C VAL A 16 10.40 14.44 -28.09
N PRO A 17 9.13 14.90 -28.07
CA PRO A 17 8.55 15.36 -26.80
C PRO A 17 7.89 14.31 -25.91
N ALA A 18 7.92 13.01 -26.27
CA ALA A 18 7.18 11.99 -25.48
C ALA A 18 7.94 11.40 -24.28
N LEU A 19 9.19 11.77 -24.03
CA LEU A 19 10.02 11.18 -22.96
C LEU A 19 10.11 12.02 -21.67
N ALA A 20 9.40 13.13 -21.55
CA ALA A 20 9.60 14.08 -20.45
C ALA A 20 8.59 13.96 -19.28
N PHE A 21 7.73 12.92 -19.22
CA PHE A 21 6.76 12.73 -18.13
C PHE A 21 7.11 11.60 -17.14
N ALA A 22 8.36 11.26 -16.97
CA ALA A 22 8.79 10.55 -15.77
C ALA A 22 8.67 11.54 -14.60
N GLY A 23 7.52 11.52 -13.93
CA GLY A 23 7.25 12.38 -12.77
C GLY A 23 8.40 12.24 -11.77
N LYS A 24 9.03 13.35 -11.38
CA LYS A 24 10.09 13.38 -10.38
C LYS A 24 9.60 12.64 -9.13
N PRO A 25 10.37 11.68 -8.59
CA PRO A 25 10.00 11.01 -7.36
C PRO A 25 9.76 12.07 -6.28
N LYS A 26 8.61 12.01 -5.60
CA LYS A 26 8.29 12.94 -4.52
C LYS A 26 9.35 12.80 -3.42
N PRO A 27 9.93 13.89 -2.91
CA PRO A 27 10.92 13.82 -1.84
C PRO A 27 10.29 13.20 -0.59
N CYS A 28 11.08 12.41 0.15
CA CYS A 28 10.64 11.88 1.42
C CYS A 28 10.51 13.00 2.45
N VAL A 29 9.52 12.87 3.34
CA VAL A 29 9.24 13.82 4.42
C VAL A 29 10.01 13.37 5.67
N PRO A 30 10.64 14.28 6.44
CA PRO A 30 11.32 13.89 7.67
C PRO A 30 10.33 13.35 8.72
N ALA A 31 10.78 12.43 9.57
CA ALA A 31 9.98 11.80 10.62
C ALA A 31 9.29 12.81 11.56
N SER A 32 9.93 13.96 11.84
CA SER A 32 9.37 15.05 12.63
C SER A 32 8.07 15.66 12.06
N GLN A 33 7.86 15.53 10.75
CA GLN A 33 6.67 16.02 10.06
C GLN A 33 5.64 14.92 9.79
N ALA A 34 5.90 13.68 10.20
CA ALA A 34 5.01 12.55 9.93
C ALA A 34 3.59 12.76 10.48
N ALA A 35 3.47 13.36 11.67
CA ALA A 35 2.16 13.65 12.29
C ALA A 35 1.25 14.55 11.44
N GLN A 36 1.81 15.38 10.56
CA GLN A 36 1.06 16.22 9.62
C GLN A 36 0.54 15.46 8.40
N LYS A 37 0.94 14.20 8.24
CA LYS A 37 0.64 13.35 7.09
C LYS A 37 -0.27 12.18 7.43
N LEU A 38 -1.04 12.27 8.50
CA LEU A 38 -1.99 11.23 8.90
C LEU A 38 -2.90 10.83 7.74
N ASN A 39 -3.13 9.52 7.61
CA ASN A 39 -3.93 8.86 6.58
C ASN A 39 -3.44 9.10 5.13
N LYS A 40 -2.17 9.48 4.95
CA LYS A 40 -1.56 9.65 3.63
C LYS A 40 -0.47 8.61 3.40
N ASP A 41 -0.40 8.10 2.16
CA ASP A 41 0.72 7.29 1.67
C ASP A 41 1.87 8.22 1.31
N VAL A 42 2.92 8.19 2.10
CA VAL A 42 4.09 9.05 1.96
C VAL A 42 5.39 8.26 2.18
N CYS A 43 6.48 8.78 1.64
CA CYS A 43 7.82 8.36 2.01
C CYS A 43 8.27 9.18 3.23
N ILE A 44 8.72 8.50 4.29
CA ILE A 44 9.32 9.09 5.47
C ILE A 44 10.83 8.80 5.47
N SER A 45 11.62 9.85 5.68
CA SER A 45 13.06 9.72 5.95
C SER A 45 13.27 9.80 7.46
N ALA A 46 13.93 8.79 8.02
CA ALA A 46 14.18 8.67 9.45
C ALA A 46 15.57 8.07 9.73
N HIS A 47 16.15 8.43 10.86
CA HIS A 47 17.27 7.70 11.46
C HIS A 47 16.70 6.66 12.42
N ILE A 48 17.17 5.42 12.36
CA ILE A 48 16.79 4.35 13.29
C ILE A 48 17.84 4.28 14.39
N TYR A 49 17.47 4.72 15.59
CA TYR A 49 18.38 4.68 16.75
C TYR A 49 18.43 3.30 17.39
N ASP A 50 17.29 2.63 17.48
CA ASP A 50 17.21 1.27 18.02
C ASP A 50 16.09 0.44 17.35
N VAL A 51 16.19 -0.88 17.53
CA VAL A 51 15.17 -1.84 17.10
C VAL A 51 14.79 -2.68 18.30
N VAL A 52 13.59 -2.46 18.83
CA VAL A 52 13.09 -3.14 20.02
C VAL A 52 12.11 -4.22 19.60
N GLN A 53 12.33 -5.44 20.04
CA GLN A 53 11.38 -6.54 19.84
C GLN A 53 10.65 -6.86 21.15
N LEU A 54 9.33 -6.88 21.09
CA LEU A 54 8.48 -7.25 22.20
C LEU A 54 8.31 -8.78 22.30
N PRO A 55 7.85 -9.30 23.46
CA PRO A 55 7.61 -10.74 23.66
C PRO A 55 6.60 -11.36 22.69
N ASP A 56 5.65 -10.57 22.16
CA ASP A 56 4.67 -10.98 21.15
C ASP A 56 5.25 -11.03 19.72
N GLY A 57 6.54 -10.70 19.58
CA GLY A 57 7.24 -10.65 18.30
C GLY A 57 7.05 -9.35 17.51
N THR A 58 6.25 -8.39 18.01
CA THR A 58 6.16 -7.05 17.42
C THR A 58 7.49 -6.33 17.53
N ARG A 59 7.93 -5.68 16.47
CA ARG A 59 9.18 -4.95 16.41
C ARG A 59 8.93 -3.47 16.20
N TYR A 60 9.57 -2.65 17.01
CA TYR A 60 9.54 -1.20 16.94
C TYR A 60 10.88 -0.71 16.43
N LEU A 61 10.86 0.17 15.44
CA LEU A 61 12.03 0.91 15.01
C LEU A 61 11.95 2.29 15.65
N ASP A 62 12.83 2.52 16.59
CA ASP A 62 12.92 3.80 17.29
C ASP A 62 13.59 4.84 16.39
N VAL A 63 12.85 5.91 16.11
CA VAL A 63 13.28 7.02 15.26
C VAL A 63 13.52 8.31 16.06
N CYS A 64 13.37 8.24 17.36
CA CYS A 64 13.65 9.33 18.27
C CYS A 64 15.00 9.11 18.97
N THR A 65 15.70 10.20 19.27
CA THR A 65 17.00 10.08 19.96
C THR A 65 16.82 9.45 21.35
N PRO A 66 17.82 8.70 21.85
CA PRO A 66 17.72 8.06 23.16
C PRO A 66 17.41 9.01 24.33
N GLU A 67 17.76 10.30 24.18
CA GLU A 67 17.47 11.34 25.18
C GLU A 67 16.01 11.84 25.12
N THR A 68 15.29 11.50 24.05
CA THR A 68 13.90 11.94 23.87
C THR A 68 12.98 11.06 24.71
N PRO A 69 12.24 11.61 25.69
CA PRO A 69 11.29 10.81 26.44
C PRO A 69 10.16 10.30 25.54
N ASP A 70 9.61 9.14 25.86
CA ASP A 70 8.62 8.43 25.04
C ASP A 70 7.41 9.32 24.68
N GLU A 71 6.96 10.17 25.62
CA GLU A 71 5.82 11.06 25.39
C GLU A 71 6.14 12.16 24.35
N ALA A 72 7.41 12.51 24.20
CA ALA A 72 7.87 13.50 23.24
C ALA A 72 8.13 12.90 21.85
N CYS A 73 8.32 11.60 21.75
CA CYS A 73 8.50 10.90 20.49
C CYS A 73 7.18 10.86 19.70
N ARG A 74 7.14 11.58 18.59
CA ARG A 74 5.91 11.81 17.81
C ARG A 74 5.67 10.82 16.68
N PHE A 75 6.66 9.98 16.35
CA PHE A 75 6.57 9.02 15.26
C PHE A 75 7.26 7.71 15.61
N THR A 76 6.70 6.61 15.11
CA THR A 76 7.29 5.27 15.25
C THR A 76 7.02 4.44 13.99
N ILE A 77 7.89 3.45 13.75
CA ILE A 77 7.67 2.43 12.70
C ILE A 77 7.50 1.10 13.41
N ILE A 78 6.44 0.37 13.06
CA ILE A 78 6.06 -0.88 13.72
C ILE A 78 6.00 -1.99 12.68
N SER A 79 6.60 -3.14 12.97
CA SER A 79 6.46 -4.37 12.20
C SER A 79 5.82 -5.44 13.07
N LEU A 80 4.67 -5.96 12.65
CA LEU A 80 3.96 -6.99 13.38
C LEU A 80 4.63 -8.35 13.20
N TRP A 81 4.39 -9.28 14.14
CA TRP A 81 4.89 -10.64 14.06
C TRP A 81 4.53 -11.33 12.73
N GLU A 82 3.29 -11.19 12.30
CA GLU A 82 2.77 -11.80 11.06
C GLU A 82 3.46 -11.34 9.77
N ASP A 83 4.23 -10.24 9.82
CA ASP A 83 5.00 -9.71 8.68
C ASP A 83 6.48 -10.05 8.75
N HIS A 84 6.89 -10.85 9.74
CA HIS A 84 8.29 -11.09 10.03
C HIS A 84 9.06 -11.62 8.82
N ASP A 85 8.50 -12.61 8.12
CA ASP A 85 9.13 -13.24 6.95
C ASP A 85 9.23 -12.26 5.77
N GLU A 86 8.21 -11.41 5.59
CA GLU A 86 8.14 -10.47 4.47
C GLU A 86 9.01 -9.23 4.67
N VAL A 87 9.21 -8.84 5.91
CA VAL A 87 10.06 -7.70 6.30
C VAL A 87 11.51 -8.13 6.46
N GLY A 88 11.74 -9.35 6.97
CA GLY A 88 13.06 -9.89 7.26
C GLY A 88 13.70 -9.28 8.51
N GLU A 89 15.03 -9.40 8.60
CA GLU A 89 15.81 -8.95 9.75
C GLU A 89 15.91 -7.42 9.81
N LEU A 90 15.50 -6.83 10.94
CA LEU A 90 15.45 -5.38 11.14
C LEU A 90 16.64 -4.82 11.92
N LEU A 91 17.35 -5.65 12.72
CA LEU A 91 18.52 -5.20 13.48
C LEU A 91 19.61 -4.58 12.61
N LYS A 92 19.69 -4.99 11.35
CA LYS A 92 20.65 -4.42 10.38
C LYS A 92 20.44 -2.94 10.10
N TYR A 93 19.26 -2.38 10.42
CA TYR A 93 18.94 -0.96 10.19
C TYR A 93 19.25 -0.08 11.40
N ARG A 94 19.70 -0.65 12.53
CA ARG A 94 20.13 0.10 13.70
C ARG A 94 21.25 1.07 13.32
N ASP A 95 21.20 2.29 13.83
CA ASP A 95 22.11 3.40 13.53
C ASP A 95 22.17 3.79 12.04
N MET A 96 21.10 3.50 11.27
CA MET A 96 21.06 3.82 9.85
C MET A 96 19.97 4.85 9.51
N ASN A 97 20.29 5.66 8.50
CA ASN A 97 19.28 6.50 7.86
C ASN A 97 18.52 5.64 6.85
N VAL A 98 17.20 5.63 6.97
CA VAL A 98 16.32 4.86 6.11
C VAL A 98 15.25 5.76 5.47
N GLN A 99 14.74 5.30 4.34
CA GLN A 99 13.55 5.86 3.71
C GLN A 99 12.49 4.77 3.66
N VAL A 100 11.34 5.01 4.28
CA VAL A 100 10.26 4.02 4.36
C VAL A 100 8.99 4.62 3.79
N ARG A 101 8.37 3.93 2.84
CA ARG A 101 7.07 4.33 2.29
C ARG A 101 5.94 3.57 2.95
N GLY A 102 4.87 4.28 3.28
CA GLY A 102 3.66 3.68 3.82
C GLY A 102 2.61 4.71 4.21
N ILE A 103 1.52 4.23 4.76
CA ILE A 103 0.45 5.07 5.26
C ILE A 103 0.76 5.44 6.71
N VAL A 104 0.82 6.75 6.98
CA VAL A 104 0.95 7.25 8.35
C VAL A 104 -0.41 7.13 9.04
N GLN A 105 -0.46 6.48 10.19
CA GLN A 105 -1.67 6.22 10.95
C GLN A 105 -1.50 6.64 12.41
N PRO A 106 -2.59 6.97 13.14
CA PRO A 106 -2.52 7.13 14.57
C PRO A 106 -2.27 5.76 15.24
N MET A 107 -1.22 5.65 16.05
CA MET A 107 -0.82 4.45 16.76
C MET A 107 -0.39 4.81 18.17
N HIS A 108 -1.03 4.24 19.19
CA HIS A 108 -0.66 4.42 20.60
C HIS A 108 -0.42 5.90 21.01
N GLY A 109 -1.29 6.80 20.56
CA GLY A 109 -1.23 8.23 20.90
C GLY A 109 -0.22 9.07 20.08
N ARG A 110 0.51 8.46 19.15
CA ARG A 110 1.45 9.12 18.24
C ARG A 110 1.17 8.77 16.79
N ALA A 111 1.84 9.43 15.86
CA ALA A 111 1.84 8.99 14.46
C ALA A 111 2.70 7.74 14.33
N GLY A 112 2.30 6.82 13.46
CA GLY A 112 3.07 5.61 13.20
C GLY A 112 2.90 5.12 11.78
N MET A 113 3.79 4.23 11.37
CA MET A 113 3.74 3.56 10.08
C MET A 113 3.90 2.06 10.26
N LEU A 114 3.03 1.29 9.61
CA LEU A 114 3.15 -0.16 9.61
C LEU A 114 4.13 -0.60 8.52
N LEU A 115 5.18 -1.30 8.94
CA LEU A 115 6.15 -1.93 8.07
C LEU A 115 5.73 -3.39 7.89
N SER A 116 5.17 -3.70 6.73
CA SER A 116 4.59 -5.01 6.41
C SER A 116 5.32 -5.74 5.28
N HIS A 117 6.32 -5.11 4.65
CA HIS A 117 7.13 -5.71 3.59
C HIS A 117 8.44 -4.95 3.39
N ALA A 118 9.55 -5.66 3.18
CA ALA A 118 10.88 -5.07 2.96
C ALA A 118 10.93 -4.05 1.81
N ARG A 119 10.09 -4.21 0.77
CA ARG A 119 10.03 -3.27 -0.37
C ARG A 119 9.68 -1.83 0.02
N GLN A 120 9.08 -1.62 1.21
CA GLN A 120 8.77 -0.27 1.70
C GLN A 120 10.02 0.56 1.94
N PHE A 121 11.16 -0.07 2.27
CA PHE A 121 12.47 0.61 2.36
C PHE A 121 13.00 1.07 1.01
N TYR A 122 12.45 0.57 -0.09
CA TYR A 122 12.84 0.93 -1.47
C TYR A 122 11.73 1.71 -2.19
N GLY A 123 10.82 2.36 -1.43
CA GLY A 123 9.73 3.16 -1.98
C GLY A 123 8.54 2.36 -2.50
N GLY A 124 8.52 1.03 -2.32
CA GLY A 124 7.39 0.18 -2.66
C GLY A 124 6.19 0.38 -1.71
N PRO A 125 4.99 -0.03 -2.14
CA PRO A 125 3.79 0.08 -1.30
C PRO A 125 3.82 -0.95 -0.16
N PRO A 126 3.07 -0.69 0.95
CA PRO A 126 2.85 -1.68 2.00
C PRO A 126 2.09 -2.91 1.46
N LYS A 127 2.09 -3.99 2.24
CA LYS A 127 1.27 -5.17 1.96
C LYS A 127 -0.21 -4.79 1.97
N PHE A 128 -0.95 -5.21 0.96
CA PHE A 128 -2.40 -5.05 0.97
C PHE A 128 -3.01 -5.96 2.04
N ARG A 129 -3.70 -5.36 3.00
CA ARG A 129 -4.48 -6.09 4.00
C ARG A 129 -5.96 -5.79 3.76
N PRO A 130 -6.78 -6.79 3.43
CA PRO A 130 -8.21 -6.58 3.30
C PRO A 130 -8.78 -6.14 4.64
N ASN A 131 -9.69 -5.16 4.62
CA ASN A 131 -10.36 -4.70 5.83
C ASN A 131 -11.22 -5.86 6.41
N PRO A 132 -10.96 -6.32 7.65
CA PRO A 132 -11.70 -7.42 8.25
C PRO A 132 -13.22 -7.20 8.29
N LYS A 133 -13.67 -5.94 8.38
CA LYS A 133 -15.10 -5.59 8.34
C LYS A 133 -15.71 -5.87 6.97
N LEU A 134 -14.95 -5.65 5.88
CA LEU A 134 -15.41 -5.94 4.52
C LEU A 134 -15.42 -7.44 4.26
N VAL A 135 -14.42 -8.17 4.74
CA VAL A 135 -14.36 -9.62 4.60
C VAL A 135 -15.52 -10.30 5.34
N ARG A 136 -15.84 -9.84 6.56
CA ARG A 136 -16.99 -10.36 7.33
C ARG A 136 -18.34 -10.03 6.68
N GLY A 137 -18.43 -8.92 5.95
CA GLY A 137 -19.66 -8.54 5.22
C GLY A 137 -19.96 -9.41 4.00
N PHE A 138 -19.01 -10.22 3.55
CA PHE A 138 -19.16 -11.17 2.43
C PHE A 138 -19.39 -12.62 2.87
N ASN A 139 -19.82 -12.87 4.10
CA ASN A 139 -20.28 -14.20 4.47
C ASN A 139 -21.51 -14.55 3.63
N ALA A 140 -21.32 -15.45 2.67
CA ALA A 140 -22.39 -15.94 1.78
C ALA A 140 -23.50 -16.67 2.57
N GLU A 141 -23.23 -17.08 3.80
CA GLU A 141 -24.18 -17.76 4.72
C GLU A 141 -25.13 -16.81 5.45
N GLN A 142 -24.81 -15.52 5.53
CA GLN A 142 -25.81 -14.55 5.96
C GLN A 142 -26.77 -14.35 4.79
N SER A 143 -27.86 -15.11 4.83
CA SER A 143 -28.99 -15.01 3.90
C SER A 143 -29.39 -13.53 3.80
N ARG A 144 -28.99 -12.87 2.72
CA ARG A 144 -29.50 -11.55 2.40
C ARG A 144 -31.01 -11.66 2.33
N PRO A 145 -31.77 -10.76 2.96
CA PRO A 145 -33.18 -10.68 2.71
C PRO A 145 -33.37 -10.59 1.19
N PRO A 146 -34.29 -11.34 0.61
CA PRO A 146 -34.50 -11.33 -0.84
C PRO A 146 -34.72 -9.88 -1.27
N ILE A 147 -33.94 -9.41 -2.26
CA ILE A 147 -34.11 -8.06 -2.80
C ILE A 147 -35.49 -8.05 -3.48
N ASN A 148 -36.47 -7.50 -2.80
CA ASN A 148 -37.83 -7.32 -3.30
C ASN A 148 -37.97 -6.08 -4.18
N ASP A 149 -37.00 -5.81 -5.05
CA ASP A 149 -37.10 -4.75 -6.03
C ASP A 149 -37.80 -5.32 -7.29
N PRO A 150 -39.06 -4.91 -7.60
CA PRO A 150 -39.78 -5.39 -8.74
C PRO A 150 -39.09 -5.07 -10.08
N ASN A 151 -38.27 -4.01 -10.15
CA ASN A 151 -37.50 -3.66 -11.35
C ASN A 151 -36.34 -4.63 -11.62
N LEU A 152 -35.81 -5.30 -10.59
CA LEU A 152 -34.76 -6.32 -10.73
C LEU A 152 -35.32 -7.68 -11.14
N ARG A 153 -36.61 -7.94 -10.90
CA ARG A 153 -37.31 -9.18 -11.33
C ARG A 153 -37.62 -9.21 -12.82
N SER A 154 -37.79 -8.05 -13.45
CA SER A 154 -38.20 -7.96 -14.87
C SER A 154 -37.05 -8.08 -15.87
N GLN A 155 -35.79 -7.99 -15.44
CA GLN A 155 -34.64 -8.12 -16.32
C GLN A 155 -34.18 -9.57 -16.43
N GLY A 156 -34.80 -10.33 -17.32
CA GLY A 156 -34.47 -11.76 -17.56
C GLY A 156 -33.04 -12.06 -17.99
N GLY A 157 -32.22 -11.05 -18.30
CA GLY A 157 -30.81 -11.20 -18.66
C GLY A 157 -29.85 -11.48 -17.47
N ARG A 158 -30.26 -11.24 -16.23
CA ARG A 158 -29.40 -11.46 -15.06
C ARG A 158 -29.44 -12.88 -14.48
N ARG A 159 -30.37 -13.73 -14.93
CA ARG A 159 -30.41 -15.14 -14.51
C ARG A 159 -29.21 -15.95 -15.01
N ALA A 160 -28.56 -15.52 -16.06
CA ALA A 160 -27.38 -16.22 -16.61
C ALA A 160 -26.17 -16.19 -15.66
N PHE A 161 -26.06 -15.19 -14.79
CA PHE A 161 -24.93 -15.09 -13.87
C PHE A 161 -25.11 -15.87 -12.54
N MET A 162 -26.33 -16.25 -12.20
CA MET A 162 -26.61 -16.97 -10.95
C MET A 162 -26.67 -18.48 -11.08
N ASN A 163 -26.77 -19.03 -12.29
CA ASN A 163 -27.03 -20.45 -12.52
C ASN A 163 -25.83 -21.25 -13.02
N THR A 164 -24.62 -20.74 -12.92
CA THR A 164 -23.43 -21.55 -13.26
C THR A 164 -23.19 -22.72 -12.29
N ARG A 165 -23.80 -22.71 -11.10
CA ARG A 165 -23.69 -23.82 -10.15
C ARG A 165 -24.73 -24.94 -10.35
N ASP A 166 -25.88 -24.63 -10.94
CA ASP A 166 -26.97 -25.60 -11.13
C ASP A 166 -26.85 -26.43 -12.42
N GLN A 167 -25.94 -26.04 -13.32
CA GLN A 167 -25.71 -26.79 -14.56
C GLN A 167 -24.76 -28.00 -14.41
N GLU A 168 -24.01 -28.05 -13.30
CA GLU A 168 -23.03 -29.13 -13.08
C GLU A 168 -23.62 -30.39 -12.44
N THR A 169 -24.90 -30.37 -12.04
CA THR A 169 -25.54 -31.50 -11.36
C THR A 169 -26.67 -32.18 -12.14
N ARG A 170 -26.81 -31.94 -13.45
CA ARG A 170 -27.72 -32.74 -14.26
C ARG A 170 -26.99 -33.98 -14.81
N PRO A 171 -27.30 -35.19 -14.34
CA PRO A 171 -26.81 -36.40 -14.97
C PRO A 171 -27.42 -36.51 -16.37
N ALA A 172 -26.57 -36.78 -17.35
CA ALA A 172 -27.01 -37.08 -18.71
C ALA A 172 -27.91 -38.32 -18.68
N LYS A 173 -29.11 -38.22 -19.27
CA LYS A 173 -29.96 -39.36 -19.56
C LYS A 173 -29.57 -39.93 -20.90
#